data_0f1063305ba3b4d42d4ec538ca6d04c0
#
_entry.id   0f1063305ba3b4d42d4ec538ca6d04c0
#
_cell.length_a   1.000
_cell.length_b   1.000
_cell.length_c   1.000
_cell.angle_alpha   90.00
_cell.angle_beta   90.00
_cell.angle_gamma   90.00
#
_symmetry.space_group_name_H-M   'P 1'
#
loop_
_entity.id
_entity.type
_entity.pdbx_description
1 polymer ?
#
loop_
_entity_poly.entity_id
_entity_poly.type
_entity_poly.pdbx_seq_one_letter_code
_entity_poly.pdbx_strand_id
1 'polypeptide(L)'
;MVRRRTQTFRYIQPLTFLKKMHTITLIFNLHQPFRLKKYRFFDIGNDHYYYDDFENEEVIHRNNSQTYEPANRLLLDLLQKYPQFKVSFVLSGTLIEQLELYTPETIRSFQKLVQTGRVDFLAAPYAHSVASLFDEKEFEYQMRLHTRKIQSLFGVEPSVACNTELIYNDEVALTLERLGYKGVLTEGARHILGWKSPNLLYTTASSKPLKLLLRNSLLSDKLQAAFGRYDSPDYPYTVDKLLRAVNGLPENEQSVILYMDYEVMGTIWRDATGIFDF
;
A
#
# COMPACT_ATOMS: atom_id res chain seq x y z
N MET A 1 10.84 -30.27 -13.54
CA MET A 1 10.06 -29.74 -14.68
C MET A 1 8.93 -28.89 -14.09
N VAL A 2 9.19 -27.60 -13.87
CA VAL A 2 8.22 -26.66 -13.27
C VAL A 2 7.19 -26.30 -14.35
N ARG A 3 5.97 -26.80 -14.23
CA ARG A 3 4.87 -26.38 -15.10
C ARG A 3 4.57 -24.89 -14.81
N ARG A 4 4.89 -24.02 -15.76
CA ARG A 4 4.40 -22.64 -15.77
C ARG A 4 2.88 -22.70 -15.83
N ARG A 5 2.20 -22.51 -14.68
CA ARG A 5 0.75 -22.25 -14.68
C ARG A 5 0.56 -20.82 -15.17
N THR A 6 -0.10 -20.66 -16.27
CA THR A 6 -0.53 -19.37 -16.81
C THR A 6 -1.52 -18.75 -15.84
N GLN A 7 -1.19 -17.59 -15.32
CA GLN A 7 -2.13 -16.77 -14.52
C GLN A 7 -3.37 -16.44 -15.39
N THR A 8 -4.54 -16.82 -14.91
CA THR A 8 -5.79 -16.62 -15.67
C THR A 8 -6.58 -15.49 -15.02
N PHE A 9 -6.52 -14.30 -15.62
CA PHE A 9 -7.37 -13.16 -15.25
C PHE A 9 -8.61 -13.11 -16.11
N ARG A 10 -9.77 -12.88 -15.48
CA ARG A 10 -11.02 -12.57 -16.19
C ARG A 10 -11.33 -11.09 -16.04
N TYR A 11 -11.52 -10.40 -17.17
CA TYR A 11 -11.99 -9.03 -17.23
C TYR A 11 -13.50 -8.99 -16.94
N ILE A 12 -13.94 -8.06 -16.08
CA ILE A 12 -15.37 -7.79 -15.85
C ILE A 12 -15.77 -6.64 -16.76
N GLN A 13 -16.68 -6.88 -17.69
CA GLN A 13 -17.29 -5.78 -18.43
C GLN A 13 -18.16 -4.94 -17.48
N PRO A 14 -18.01 -3.61 -17.48
CA PRO A 14 -18.88 -2.74 -16.69
C PRO A 14 -20.31 -2.82 -17.22
N LEU A 15 -21.27 -2.98 -16.32
CA LEU A 15 -22.70 -2.86 -16.62
C LEU A 15 -23.03 -1.38 -16.87
N THR A 16 -23.30 -1.08 -18.11
CA THR A 16 -24.05 0.05 -18.73
C THR A 16 -24.08 1.44 -18.06
N PHE A 17 -23.66 2.45 -18.84
CA PHE A 17 -24.13 3.86 -18.88
C PHE A 17 -24.20 4.63 -17.54
N LEU A 18 -23.09 4.81 -16.86
CA LEU A 18 -22.91 5.94 -15.96
C LEU A 18 -21.88 6.90 -16.57
N LYS A 19 -22.17 8.21 -16.41
CA LYS A 19 -21.33 9.31 -16.86
C LYS A 19 -19.85 9.02 -16.59
N LYS A 20 -19.05 9.12 -17.61
CA LYS A 20 -17.61 8.90 -17.64
C LYS A 20 -16.90 9.57 -16.45
N MET A 21 -16.49 8.81 -15.46
CA MET A 21 -15.67 9.29 -14.35
C MET A 21 -14.57 8.25 -14.07
N HIS A 22 -13.31 8.67 -14.21
CA HIS A 22 -12.20 7.88 -13.73
C HIS A 22 -12.10 8.02 -12.20
N THR A 23 -11.99 6.91 -11.49
CA THR A 23 -11.74 6.91 -10.05
C THR A 23 -10.24 6.76 -9.82
N ILE A 24 -9.64 7.74 -9.14
CA ILE A 24 -8.27 7.62 -8.64
C ILE A 24 -8.34 7.08 -7.23
N THR A 25 -7.69 5.97 -6.96
CA THR A 25 -7.58 5.37 -5.63
C THR A 25 -6.17 5.58 -5.12
N LEU A 26 -6.03 6.33 -4.02
CA LEU A 26 -4.75 6.54 -3.34
C LEU A 26 -4.58 5.49 -2.25
N ILE A 27 -3.49 4.74 -2.30
CA ILE A 27 -3.13 3.75 -1.30
C ILE A 27 -1.68 4.01 -0.89
N PHE A 28 -1.48 4.31 0.38
CA PHE A 28 -0.16 4.53 0.94
C PHE A 28 0.31 3.31 1.71
N ASN A 29 1.53 2.87 1.39
CA ASN A 29 2.22 1.79 2.07
C ASN A 29 3.14 2.38 3.15
N LEU A 30 3.05 1.83 4.35
CA LEU A 30 3.91 2.19 5.48
C LEU A 30 4.53 0.92 6.05
N HIS A 31 5.83 0.81 5.91
CA HIS A 31 6.59 -0.30 6.48
C HIS A 31 7.94 0.19 7.01
N GLN A 32 8.27 -0.22 8.23
CA GLN A 32 9.61 -0.11 8.78
C GLN A 32 9.99 -1.43 9.45
N PRO A 33 11.10 -2.06 9.04
CA PRO A 33 11.60 -3.26 9.71
C PRO A 33 12.21 -2.89 11.05
N PHE A 34 12.28 -3.85 11.96
CA PHE A 34 13.18 -3.74 13.10
C PHE A 34 14.62 -3.93 12.63
N ARG A 35 15.46 -2.94 12.89
CA ARG A 35 16.89 -2.99 12.58
C ARG A 35 17.61 -3.79 13.63
N LEU A 36 18.60 -4.57 13.19
CA LEU A 36 19.39 -5.42 14.05
C LEU A 36 20.72 -4.77 14.35
N LYS A 37 21.22 -4.99 15.57
CA LYS A 37 22.59 -4.60 15.95
C LYS A 37 23.63 -5.28 15.08
N LYS A 38 24.79 -4.66 14.95
CA LYS A 38 25.98 -5.32 14.42
C LYS A 38 26.50 -6.35 15.41
N TYR A 39 26.19 -7.63 15.17
CA TYR A 39 26.66 -8.74 15.98
C TYR A 39 28.07 -9.16 15.59
N ARG A 40 28.92 -9.35 16.61
CA ARG A 40 30.24 -9.95 16.47
C ARG A 40 30.16 -11.43 16.80
N PHE A 41 31.13 -12.19 16.32
CA PHE A 41 31.19 -13.65 16.59
C PHE A 41 31.08 -13.96 18.10
N PHE A 42 31.74 -13.16 18.97
CA PHE A 42 31.73 -13.37 20.42
C PHE A 42 30.43 -12.95 21.13
N ASP A 43 29.52 -12.25 20.43
CA ASP A 43 28.21 -11.86 20.97
C ASP A 43 27.20 -13.01 20.85
N ILE A 44 27.48 -13.98 19.95
CA ILE A 44 26.58 -15.12 19.69
C ILE A 44 26.49 -15.99 20.95
N GLY A 45 25.24 -16.16 21.44
CA GLY A 45 24.98 -16.94 22.65
C GLY A 45 25.21 -16.18 23.98
N ASN A 46 25.80 -14.98 23.97
CA ASN A 46 26.02 -14.15 25.15
C ASN A 46 25.05 -12.97 25.25
N ASP A 47 24.66 -12.37 24.13
CA ASP A 47 23.65 -11.33 24.06
C ASP A 47 22.49 -11.84 23.18
N HIS A 48 21.27 -11.91 23.75
CA HIS A 48 20.05 -12.36 23.05
C HIS A 48 19.15 -11.19 22.64
N TYR A 49 19.57 -9.94 22.91
CA TYR A 49 18.85 -8.76 22.48
C TYR A 49 19.39 -8.26 21.14
N TYR A 50 18.72 -8.64 20.05
CA TYR A 50 19.19 -8.47 18.67
C TYR A 50 18.91 -7.09 18.07
N TYR A 51 17.98 -6.32 18.63
CA TYR A 51 17.50 -5.08 18.03
C TYR A 51 18.40 -3.88 18.34
N ASP A 52 18.53 -2.98 17.36
CA ASP A 52 19.13 -1.67 17.51
C ASP A 52 18.05 -0.63 17.83
N ASP A 53 17.72 -0.49 19.11
CA ASP A 53 16.65 0.41 19.54
C ASP A 53 16.94 1.87 19.18
N PHE A 54 18.20 2.28 19.29
CA PHE A 54 18.59 3.65 18.98
C PHE A 54 18.31 3.97 17.49
N GLU A 55 18.74 3.09 16.58
CA GLU A 55 18.50 3.30 15.15
C GLU A 55 17.00 3.19 14.82
N ASN A 56 16.28 2.27 15.44
CA ASN A 56 14.84 2.12 15.24
C ASN A 56 14.09 3.37 15.69
N GLU A 57 14.38 3.87 16.89
CA GLU A 57 13.77 5.10 17.45
C GLU A 57 14.08 6.32 16.58
N GLU A 58 15.34 6.52 16.17
CA GLU A 58 15.75 7.64 15.33
C GLU A 58 15.00 7.66 14.00
N VAL A 59 14.89 6.52 13.34
CA VAL A 59 14.18 6.41 12.05
C VAL A 59 12.69 6.69 12.21
N ILE A 60 12.05 6.15 13.25
CA ILE A 60 10.62 6.39 13.50
C ILE A 60 10.37 7.87 13.79
N HIS A 61 11.15 8.51 14.65
CA HIS A 61 11.02 9.95 14.95
C HIS A 61 11.23 10.81 13.70
N ARG A 62 12.24 10.48 12.89
CA ARG A 62 12.50 11.19 11.62
C ARG A 62 11.32 11.07 10.66
N ASN A 63 10.82 9.84 10.43
CA ASN A 63 9.69 9.62 9.52
C ASN A 63 8.40 10.25 10.07
N ASN A 64 8.20 10.23 11.40
CA ASN A 64 7.06 10.89 12.01
C ASN A 64 7.08 12.39 11.76
N SER A 65 8.22 13.06 12.02
CA SER A 65 8.35 14.51 11.87
C SER A 65 8.32 14.99 10.42
N GLN A 66 8.89 14.21 9.49
CA GLN A 66 9.02 14.60 8.10
C GLN A 66 7.83 14.17 7.24
N THR A 67 7.17 13.05 7.57
CA THR A 67 6.10 12.47 6.77
C THR A 67 4.80 12.30 7.55
N TYR A 68 4.78 11.44 8.61
CA TYR A 68 3.51 10.94 9.15
C TYR A 68 2.67 12.07 9.75
N GLU A 69 3.26 12.93 10.55
CA GLU A 69 2.52 14.04 11.16
C GLU A 69 2.05 15.08 10.13
N PRO A 70 2.91 15.66 9.26
CA PRO A 70 2.47 16.67 8.30
C PRO A 70 1.51 16.10 7.25
N ALA A 71 1.75 14.89 6.73
CA ALA A 71 0.87 14.26 5.76
C ALA A 71 -0.49 13.88 6.36
N ASN A 72 -0.52 13.33 7.59
CA ASN A 72 -1.78 13.03 8.27
C ASN A 72 -2.60 14.31 8.55
N ARG A 73 -1.95 15.43 8.86
CA ARG A 73 -2.63 16.73 9.01
C ARG A 73 -3.26 17.19 7.72
N LEU A 74 -2.49 17.17 6.62
CA LEU A 74 -3.00 17.49 5.29
C LEU A 74 -4.17 16.59 4.87
N LEU A 75 -4.03 15.28 5.04
CA LEU A 75 -5.10 14.34 4.71
C LEU A 75 -6.35 14.57 5.56
N LEU A 76 -6.20 14.90 6.85
CA LEU A 76 -7.34 15.21 7.71
C LEU A 76 -8.10 16.43 7.21
N ASP A 77 -7.41 17.51 6.83
CA ASP A 77 -7.99 18.70 6.27
C ASP A 77 -8.73 18.41 4.94
N LEU A 78 -8.11 17.60 4.05
CA LEU A 78 -8.73 17.18 2.80
C LEU A 78 -9.97 16.31 3.03
N LEU A 79 -9.91 15.36 3.97
CA LEU A 79 -11.04 14.51 4.33
C LEU A 79 -12.19 15.31 4.93
N GLN A 80 -11.91 16.36 5.69
CA GLN A 80 -12.94 17.25 6.26
C GLN A 80 -13.55 18.15 5.19
N LYS A 81 -12.71 18.70 4.31
CA LYS A 81 -13.12 19.66 3.29
C LYS A 81 -13.89 19.04 2.12
N TYR A 82 -13.51 17.81 1.73
CA TYR A 82 -14.04 17.15 0.55
C TYR A 82 -14.75 15.83 0.92
N PRO A 83 -16.09 15.82 1.01
CA PRO A 83 -16.86 14.64 1.43
C PRO A 83 -16.69 13.40 0.55
N GLN A 84 -16.29 13.56 -0.70
CA GLN A 84 -16.06 12.45 -1.65
C GLN A 84 -14.63 11.90 -1.60
N PHE A 85 -13.69 12.62 -0.97
CA PHE A 85 -12.30 12.18 -0.84
C PHE A 85 -12.20 11.02 0.15
N LYS A 86 -11.48 9.99 -0.27
CA LYS A 86 -11.17 8.80 0.54
C LYS A 86 -9.71 8.42 0.32
N VAL A 87 -9.12 7.79 1.30
CA VAL A 87 -7.74 7.31 1.23
C VAL A 87 -7.62 5.94 1.90
N SER A 88 -6.68 5.13 1.44
CA SER A 88 -6.43 3.82 2.04
C SER A 88 -4.96 3.68 2.43
N PHE A 89 -4.72 2.86 3.45
CA PHE A 89 -3.38 2.61 3.97
C PHE A 89 -3.09 1.12 4.09
N VAL A 90 -1.81 0.78 3.95
CA VAL A 90 -1.23 -0.50 4.36
C VAL A 90 -0.21 -0.18 5.44
N LEU A 91 -0.45 -0.60 6.67
CA LEU A 91 0.49 -0.43 7.79
C LEU A 91 1.00 -1.81 8.21
N SER A 92 2.29 -2.08 8.07
CA SER A 92 2.83 -3.36 8.56
C SER A 92 2.73 -3.46 10.08
N GLY A 93 2.58 -4.68 10.60
CA GLY A 93 2.54 -4.92 12.04
C GLY A 93 3.81 -4.48 12.75
N THR A 94 4.97 -4.71 12.14
CA THR A 94 6.27 -4.27 12.67
C THR A 94 6.38 -2.74 12.77
N LEU A 95 5.82 -1.99 11.82
CA LEU A 95 5.73 -0.55 11.95
C LEU A 95 4.79 -0.15 13.08
N ILE A 96 3.61 -0.77 13.17
CA ILE A 96 2.65 -0.46 14.24
C ILE A 96 3.27 -0.64 15.61
N GLU A 97 4.01 -1.73 15.84
CA GLU A 97 4.72 -1.96 17.10
C GLU A 97 5.75 -0.87 17.41
N GLN A 98 6.51 -0.43 16.42
CA GLN A 98 7.47 0.67 16.59
C GLN A 98 6.77 2.01 16.84
N LEU A 99 5.63 2.29 16.18
CA LEU A 99 4.83 3.49 16.45
C LEU A 99 4.24 3.47 17.87
N GLU A 100 3.75 2.32 18.35
CA GLU A 100 3.26 2.18 19.73
C GLU A 100 4.36 2.44 20.75
N LEU A 101 5.59 2.04 20.44
CA LEU A 101 6.74 2.16 21.34
C LEU A 101 7.33 3.57 21.35
N TYR A 102 7.57 4.16 20.17
CA TYR A 102 8.36 5.38 20.03
C TYR A 102 7.52 6.65 19.76
N THR A 103 6.39 6.52 19.03
CA THR A 103 5.56 7.67 18.63
C THR A 103 4.05 7.33 18.70
N PRO A 104 3.51 7.03 19.91
CA PRO A 104 2.08 6.64 20.03
C PRO A 104 1.11 7.76 19.58
N GLU A 105 1.57 9.01 19.51
CA GLU A 105 0.78 10.11 18.93
C GLU A 105 0.51 9.92 17.44
N THR A 106 1.40 9.24 16.71
CA THR A 106 1.18 8.90 15.31
C THR A 106 -0.01 7.94 15.15
N ILE A 107 -0.14 6.94 16.03
CA ILE A 107 -1.32 6.07 16.05
C ILE A 107 -2.59 6.90 16.26
N ARG A 108 -2.56 7.84 17.23
CA ARG A 108 -3.70 8.74 17.49
C ARG A 108 -4.05 9.62 16.28
N SER A 109 -3.04 10.03 15.50
CA SER A 109 -3.28 10.81 14.28
C SER A 109 -4.01 9.97 13.22
N PHE A 110 -3.63 8.71 13.01
CA PHE A 110 -4.38 7.78 12.13
C PHE A 110 -5.79 7.52 12.64
N GLN A 111 -6.00 7.37 13.95
CA GLN A 111 -7.34 7.22 14.54
C GLN A 111 -8.24 8.42 14.23
N LYS A 112 -7.70 9.66 14.25
CA LYS A 112 -8.45 10.86 13.82
C LYS A 112 -8.85 10.81 12.35
N LEU A 113 -7.97 10.31 11.47
CA LEU A 113 -8.32 10.12 10.06
C LEU A 113 -9.48 9.12 9.91
N VAL A 114 -9.42 7.99 10.61
CA VAL A 114 -10.46 6.95 10.60
C VAL A 114 -11.81 7.47 11.09
N GLN A 115 -11.84 8.34 12.11
CA GLN A 115 -13.06 8.95 12.63
C GLN A 115 -13.86 9.74 11.58
N THR A 116 -13.23 10.13 10.48
CA THR A 116 -13.93 10.77 9.33
C THR A 116 -14.87 9.79 8.60
N GLY A 117 -14.73 8.47 8.81
CA GLY A 117 -15.47 7.43 8.10
C GLY A 117 -15.07 7.25 6.63
N ARG A 118 -13.89 7.79 6.22
CA ARG A 118 -13.44 7.83 4.83
C ARG A 118 -12.01 7.29 4.63
N VAL A 119 -11.55 6.53 5.60
CA VAL A 119 -10.26 5.86 5.57
C VAL A 119 -10.45 4.36 5.69
N ASP A 120 -9.82 3.62 4.80
CA ASP A 120 -9.78 2.17 4.82
C ASP A 120 -8.34 1.68 5.01
N PHE A 121 -8.21 0.46 5.57
CA PHE A 121 -6.94 -0.26 5.63
C PHE A 121 -7.00 -1.52 4.78
N LEU A 122 -5.89 -1.83 4.14
CA LEU A 122 -5.68 -3.13 3.51
C LEU A 122 -4.99 -4.07 4.50
N ALA A 123 -5.40 -5.34 4.51
CA ALA A 123 -4.69 -6.36 5.25
C ALA A 123 -3.38 -6.72 4.54
N ALA A 124 -2.33 -6.95 5.31
CA ALA A 124 -1.02 -7.36 4.80
C ALA A 124 -0.37 -8.41 5.70
N PRO A 125 0.68 -9.13 5.26
CA PRO A 125 1.49 -9.93 6.16
C PRO A 125 2.05 -9.08 7.30
N TYR A 126 1.84 -9.51 8.54
CA TYR A 126 2.14 -8.74 9.75
C TYR A 126 3.59 -8.23 9.78
N ALA A 127 4.52 -9.13 9.53
CA ALA A 127 5.95 -8.85 9.54
C ALA A 127 6.50 -8.40 8.17
N HIS A 128 5.63 -8.08 7.21
CA HIS A 128 6.03 -7.79 5.82
C HIS A 128 6.89 -8.90 5.21
N SER A 129 6.56 -10.14 5.55
CA SER A 129 7.31 -11.32 5.15
C SER A 129 6.93 -11.82 3.76
N VAL A 130 7.81 -12.63 3.16
CA VAL A 130 7.54 -13.36 1.91
C VAL A 130 7.02 -14.79 2.16
N ALA A 131 6.43 -15.04 3.32
CA ALA A 131 5.90 -16.36 3.70
C ALA A 131 4.93 -16.95 2.68
N SER A 132 4.19 -16.10 1.95
CA SER A 132 3.30 -16.51 0.88
C SER A 132 3.95 -17.37 -0.22
N LEU A 133 5.29 -17.38 -0.33
CA LEU A 133 6.05 -18.16 -1.32
C LEU A 133 6.50 -19.51 -0.80
N PHE A 134 6.55 -19.71 0.52
CA PHE A 134 7.23 -20.86 1.14
C PHE A 134 6.39 -21.58 2.18
N ASP A 135 5.56 -20.86 2.94
CA ASP A 135 4.74 -21.40 4.02
C ASP A 135 3.38 -20.74 4.08
N GLU A 136 2.39 -21.43 3.53
CA GLU A 136 1.01 -20.97 3.48
C GLU A 136 0.40 -20.76 4.88
N LYS A 137 0.76 -21.63 5.86
CA LYS A 137 0.21 -21.51 7.22
C LYS A 137 0.74 -20.28 7.93
N GLU A 138 2.02 -19.98 7.76
CA GLU A 138 2.62 -18.75 8.29
C GLU A 138 2.02 -17.53 7.60
N PHE A 139 1.82 -17.58 6.29
CA PHE A 139 1.14 -16.49 5.57
C PHE A 139 -0.27 -16.26 6.12
N GLU A 140 -1.11 -17.30 6.27
CA GLU A 140 -2.44 -17.19 6.87
C GLU A 140 -2.38 -16.62 8.30
N TYR A 141 -1.45 -17.09 9.11
CA TYR A 141 -1.28 -16.63 10.49
C TYR A 141 -0.99 -15.13 10.52
N GLN A 142 -0.04 -14.66 9.73
CA GLN A 142 0.33 -13.23 9.66
C GLN A 142 -0.82 -12.36 9.15
N MET A 143 -1.57 -12.81 8.14
CA MET A 143 -2.73 -12.09 7.63
C MET A 143 -3.82 -11.92 8.70
N ARG A 144 -4.12 -13.00 9.46
CA ARG A 144 -5.09 -12.95 10.57
C ARG A 144 -4.60 -12.08 11.72
N LEU A 145 -3.32 -12.14 12.05
CA LEU A 145 -2.71 -11.32 13.11
C LEU A 145 -2.82 -9.84 12.75
N HIS A 146 -2.47 -9.49 11.52
CA HIS A 146 -2.57 -8.13 11.01
C HIS A 146 -4.01 -7.59 11.03
N THR A 147 -4.97 -8.35 10.50
CA THR A 147 -6.38 -7.95 10.50
C THR A 147 -6.88 -7.66 11.90
N ARG A 148 -6.56 -8.54 12.87
CA ARG A 148 -6.93 -8.32 14.28
C ARG A 148 -6.27 -7.08 14.87
N LYS A 149 -5.01 -6.82 14.54
CA LYS A 149 -4.29 -5.63 15.02
C LYS A 149 -4.92 -4.34 14.50
N ILE A 150 -5.21 -4.28 13.20
CA ILE A 150 -5.91 -3.13 12.57
C ILE A 150 -7.29 -2.94 13.21
N GLN A 151 -8.07 -4.01 13.36
CA GLN A 151 -9.39 -3.92 13.95
C GLN A 151 -9.34 -3.43 15.41
N SER A 152 -8.38 -3.91 16.20
CA SER A 152 -8.23 -3.52 17.61
C SER A 152 -7.84 -2.05 17.79
N LEU A 153 -6.99 -1.50 16.88
CA LEU A 153 -6.49 -0.14 16.99
C LEU A 153 -7.42 0.90 16.36
N PHE A 154 -8.05 0.55 15.25
CA PHE A 154 -8.77 1.49 14.39
C PHE A 154 -10.26 1.18 14.26
N GLY A 155 -10.74 0.03 14.72
CA GLY A 155 -12.14 -0.38 14.58
C GLY A 155 -12.54 -0.73 13.13
N VAL A 156 -11.58 -0.84 12.21
CA VAL A 156 -11.80 -1.15 10.80
C VAL A 156 -11.45 -2.61 10.53
N GLU A 157 -12.33 -3.34 9.86
CA GLU A 157 -12.05 -4.70 9.40
C GLU A 157 -11.64 -4.64 7.91
N PRO A 158 -10.36 -4.91 7.57
CA PRO A 158 -9.90 -4.88 6.20
C PRO A 158 -10.61 -5.91 5.31
N SER A 159 -11.18 -5.45 4.20
CA SER A 159 -11.85 -6.33 3.22
C SER A 159 -11.03 -6.60 1.97
N VAL A 160 -9.95 -5.86 1.77
CA VAL A 160 -8.98 -5.99 0.68
C VAL A 160 -7.63 -6.35 1.28
N ALA A 161 -6.92 -7.27 0.64
CA ALA A 161 -5.58 -7.66 1.02
C ALA A 161 -4.52 -7.05 0.10
N CYS A 162 -3.31 -6.91 0.64
CA CYS A 162 -2.11 -6.53 -0.09
C CYS A 162 -0.98 -7.46 0.38
N ASN A 163 -0.39 -8.23 -0.51
CA ASN A 163 0.76 -9.05 -0.14
C ASN A 163 2.05 -8.22 -0.20
N THR A 164 3.07 -8.65 0.53
CA THR A 164 4.42 -8.06 0.51
C THR A 164 4.88 -7.86 -0.93
N GLU A 165 5.39 -6.66 -1.24
CA GLU A 165 5.88 -6.27 -2.57
C GLU A 165 4.88 -6.55 -3.72
N LEU A 166 3.59 -6.54 -3.42
CA LEU A 166 2.52 -6.85 -4.37
C LEU A 166 2.65 -8.23 -5.03
N ILE A 167 3.37 -9.16 -4.40
CA ILE A 167 3.55 -10.54 -4.88
C ILE A 167 2.19 -11.21 -5.02
N TYR A 168 1.94 -11.75 -6.19
CA TYR A 168 0.67 -12.39 -6.52
C TYR A 168 0.88 -13.66 -7.35
N ASN A 169 0.15 -14.69 -7.00
CA ASN A 169 -0.10 -15.89 -7.80
C ASN A 169 -1.47 -16.48 -7.44
N ASP A 170 -1.92 -17.50 -8.17
CA ASP A 170 -3.23 -18.10 -7.95
C ASP A 170 -3.35 -18.81 -6.59
N GLU A 171 -2.25 -19.30 -6.01
CA GLU A 171 -2.24 -19.93 -4.69
C GLU A 171 -2.45 -18.89 -3.58
N VAL A 172 -1.78 -17.73 -3.69
CA VAL A 172 -2.03 -16.59 -2.81
C VAL A 172 -3.50 -16.15 -2.87
N ALA A 173 -4.05 -16.07 -4.09
CA ALA A 173 -5.45 -15.70 -4.27
C ALA A 173 -6.40 -16.69 -3.59
N LEU A 174 -6.21 -17.99 -3.75
CA LEU A 174 -7.02 -19.03 -3.11
C LEU A 174 -6.97 -18.94 -1.59
N THR A 175 -5.80 -18.68 -1.03
CA THR A 175 -5.63 -18.48 0.40
C THR A 175 -6.38 -17.25 0.89
N LEU A 176 -6.28 -16.11 0.18
CA LEU A 176 -7.02 -14.91 0.52
C LEU A 176 -8.55 -15.07 0.40
N GLU A 177 -9.02 -15.83 -0.58
CA GLU A 177 -10.44 -16.21 -0.69
C GLU A 177 -10.93 -17.00 0.53
N ARG A 178 -10.13 -18.00 0.97
CA ARG A 178 -10.46 -18.79 2.18
C ARG A 178 -10.48 -17.92 3.44
N LEU A 179 -9.61 -16.92 3.50
CA LEU A 179 -9.59 -15.94 4.59
C LEU A 179 -10.76 -14.96 4.59
N GLY A 180 -11.54 -14.93 3.49
CA GLY A 180 -12.76 -14.12 3.38
C GLY A 180 -12.56 -12.72 2.81
N TYR A 181 -11.39 -12.40 2.29
CA TYR A 181 -11.17 -11.11 1.63
C TYR A 181 -12.00 -11.01 0.34
N LYS A 182 -12.37 -9.78 -0.03
CA LYS A 182 -13.19 -9.47 -1.21
C LYS A 182 -12.35 -9.05 -2.41
N GLY A 183 -11.11 -8.65 -2.17
CA GLY A 183 -10.20 -8.22 -3.21
C GLY A 183 -8.75 -8.31 -2.77
N VAL A 184 -7.86 -8.19 -3.73
CA VAL A 184 -6.41 -8.12 -3.51
C VAL A 184 -5.80 -7.05 -4.40
N LEU A 185 -4.92 -6.24 -3.82
CA LEU A 185 -4.06 -5.32 -4.54
C LEU A 185 -2.82 -6.06 -5.01
N THR A 186 -2.47 -5.92 -6.29
CA THR A 186 -1.30 -6.54 -6.88
C THR A 186 -0.67 -5.64 -7.95
N GLU A 187 0.54 -5.97 -8.38
CA GLU A 187 1.25 -5.21 -9.40
C GLU A 187 0.59 -5.38 -10.79
N GLY A 188 0.46 -4.27 -11.51
CA GLY A 188 0.01 -4.25 -12.90
C GLY A 188 1.13 -4.60 -13.90
N ALA A 189 1.76 -5.76 -13.73
CA ALA A 189 2.95 -6.15 -14.46
C ALA A 189 2.71 -6.30 -15.96
N ARG A 190 3.36 -5.48 -16.79
CA ARG A 190 3.18 -5.45 -18.25
C ARG A 190 3.43 -6.79 -18.93
N HIS A 191 4.42 -7.56 -18.46
CA HIS A 191 4.74 -8.88 -19.05
C HIS A 191 3.64 -9.93 -18.81
N ILE A 192 2.78 -9.71 -17.80
CA ILE A 192 1.61 -10.55 -17.52
C ILE A 192 0.37 -10.03 -18.25
N LEU A 193 0.16 -8.71 -18.21
CA LEU A 193 -1.02 -8.08 -18.83
C LEU A 193 -0.95 -8.04 -20.36
N GLY A 194 0.27 -8.01 -20.93
CA GLY A 194 0.48 -7.82 -22.36
C GLY A 194 -0.07 -6.46 -22.81
N TRP A 195 -1.09 -6.49 -23.67
CA TRP A 195 -1.75 -5.28 -24.19
C TRP A 195 -2.90 -4.76 -23.30
N LYS A 196 -3.27 -5.51 -22.25
CA LYS A 196 -4.36 -5.12 -21.35
C LYS A 196 -3.93 -4.03 -20.40
N SER A 197 -4.86 -3.15 -20.02
CA SER A 197 -4.59 -2.05 -19.12
C SER A 197 -4.67 -2.47 -17.64
N PRO A 198 -3.81 -1.95 -16.75
CA PRO A 198 -3.96 -2.12 -15.31
C PRO A 198 -5.17 -1.37 -14.73
N ASN A 199 -5.75 -0.43 -15.48
CA ASN A 199 -6.88 0.39 -15.02
C ASN A 199 -8.24 -0.28 -15.22
N LEU A 200 -8.25 -1.53 -15.67
CA LEU A 200 -9.44 -2.37 -15.77
C LEU A 200 -9.63 -3.18 -14.48
N LEU A 201 -10.87 -3.51 -14.17
CA LEU A 201 -11.18 -4.39 -13.05
C LEU A 201 -11.10 -5.86 -13.48
N TYR A 202 -10.30 -6.64 -12.76
CA TYR A 202 -10.12 -8.07 -12.99
C TYR A 202 -10.67 -8.90 -11.84
N THR A 203 -10.84 -10.20 -12.09
CA THR A 203 -11.17 -11.18 -11.04
C THR A 203 -10.36 -12.44 -11.21
N THR A 204 -10.23 -13.18 -10.11
CA THR A 204 -9.78 -14.56 -10.14
C THR A 204 -10.76 -15.44 -10.90
N ALA A 205 -10.31 -16.59 -11.37
CA ALA A 205 -11.15 -17.56 -12.10
C ALA A 205 -11.88 -18.57 -11.19
N SER A 206 -11.84 -18.35 -9.87
CA SER A 206 -12.41 -19.24 -8.85
C SER A 206 -13.94 -19.17 -8.74
N SER A 207 -14.50 -20.02 -7.88
CA SER A 207 -15.94 -20.05 -7.57
C SER A 207 -16.40 -18.87 -6.69
N LYS A 208 -15.47 -18.30 -5.91
CA LYS A 208 -15.68 -17.09 -5.08
C LYS A 208 -14.67 -16.02 -5.49
N PRO A 209 -14.89 -15.40 -6.65
CA PRO A 209 -13.82 -14.61 -7.26
C PRO A 209 -13.46 -13.38 -6.45
N LEU A 210 -12.18 -13.24 -6.13
CA LEU A 210 -11.60 -12.00 -5.63
C LEU A 210 -11.56 -10.96 -6.74
N LYS A 211 -11.80 -9.71 -6.38
CA LYS A 211 -11.50 -8.57 -7.25
C LYS A 211 -9.99 -8.32 -7.23
N LEU A 212 -9.38 -8.23 -8.41
CA LEU A 212 -7.98 -7.90 -8.55
C LEU A 212 -7.87 -6.42 -8.86
N LEU A 213 -7.24 -5.70 -7.95
CA LEU A 213 -6.95 -4.29 -8.06
C LEU A 213 -5.49 -4.16 -8.51
N LEU A 214 -5.26 -3.63 -9.70
CA LEU A 214 -3.92 -3.58 -10.26
C LEU A 214 -3.31 -2.19 -10.09
N ARG A 215 -2.11 -2.14 -9.50
CA ARG A 215 -1.34 -0.91 -9.39
C ARG A 215 -1.04 -0.34 -10.78
N ASN A 216 -1.32 0.92 -11.00
CA ASN A 216 -0.80 1.64 -12.16
C ASN A 216 0.66 2.05 -11.87
N SER A 217 1.60 1.16 -12.20
CA SER A 217 3.03 1.36 -11.94
C SER A 217 3.54 2.64 -12.59
N LEU A 218 3.15 2.92 -13.83
CA LEU A 218 3.63 4.09 -14.57
C LEU A 218 3.33 5.41 -13.84
N LEU A 219 2.11 5.60 -13.35
CA LEU A 219 1.71 6.82 -12.65
C LEU A 219 2.23 6.84 -11.20
N SER A 220 2.20 5.69 -10.52
CA SER A 220 2.74 5.58 -9.15
C SER A 220 4.24 5.88 -9.11
N ASP A 221 5.02 5.32 -10.06
CA ASP A 221 6.47 5.51 -10.11
C ASP A 221 6.86 6.95 -10.46
N LYS A 222 6.03 7.66 -11.23
CA LYS A 222 6.25 9.11 -11.48
C LYS A 222 6.18 9.92 -10.20
N LEU A 223 5.27 9.58 -9.29
CA LEU A 223 5.18 10.23 -7.98
C LEU A 223 6.29 9.74 -7.04
N GLN A 224 6.49 8.43 -6.96
CA GLN A 224 7.42 7.84 -6.00
C GLN A 224 8.89 8.10 -6.34
N ALA A 225 9.27 7.92 -7.60
CA ALA A 225 10.67 7.89 -8.01
C ALA A 225 11.13 9.08 -8.86
N ALA A 226 10.21 9.86 -9.43
CA ALA A 226 10.55 10.89 -10.39
C ALA A 226 10.02 12.29 -10.06
N PHE A 227 9.18 12.46 -9.04
CA PHE A 227 8.50 13.74 -8.72
C PHE A 227 9.48 14.92 -8.61
N GLY A 228 10.48 14.84 -7.76
CA GLY A 228 11.48 15.91 -7.54
C GLY A 228 12.78 15.75 -8.32
N ARG A 229 12.86 14.84 -9.27
CA ARG A 229 14.09 14.60 -10.04
C ARG A 229 14.22 15.56 -11.22
N TYR A 230 15.19 16.46 -11.15
CA TYR A 230 15.46 17.45 -12.20
C TYR A 230 15.90 16.84 -13.55
N ASP A 231 16.48 15.65 -13.53
CA ASP A 231 16.90 14.90 -14.74
C ASP A 231 15.79 14.05 -15.34
N SER A 232 14.61 14.02 -14.70
CA SER A 232 13.44 13.32 -15.25
C SER A 232 12.88 14.09 -16.46
N PRO A 233 12.55 13.41 -17.57
CA PRO A 233 11.88 14.03 -18.70
C PRO A 233 10.50 14.58 -18.37
N ASP A 234 9.91 14.14 -17.28
CA ASP A 234 8.61 14.62 -16.77
C ASP A 234 8.72 15.81 -15.80
N TYR A 235 9.96 16.24 -15.45
CA TYR A 235 10.13 17.34 -14.50
C TYR A 235 9.71 18.70 -15.07
N PRO A 236 9.07 19.58 -14.29
CA PRO A 236 8.44 19.31 -13.01
C PRO A 236 7.18 18.44 -13.19
N TYR A 237 7.00 17.41 -12.35
CA TYR A 237 5.78 16.63 -12.38
C TYR A 237 4.68 17.36 -11.62
N THR A 238 3.61 17.76 -12.32
CA THR A 238 2.55 18.62 -11.78
C THR A 238 1.21 17.89 -11.77
N VAL A 239 0.28 18.38 -10.95
CA VAL A 239 -1.12 17.89 -10.90
C VAL A 239 -1.75 17.88 -12.29
N ASP A 240 -1.51 18.93 -13.11
CA ASP A 240 -2.04 19.00 -14.48
C ASP A 240 -1.51 17.87 -15.38
N LYS A 241 -0.26 17.43 -15.17
CA LYS A 241 0.30 16.29 -15.91
C LYS A 241 -0.37 14.98 -15.48
N LEU A 242 -0.59 14.80 -14.18
CA LEU A 242 -1.33 13.64 -13.67
C LEU A 242 -2.76 13.62 -14.20
N LEU A 243 -3.48 14.74 -14.07
CA LEU A 243 -4.86 14.84 -14.54
C LEU A 243 -5.00 14.64 -16.05
N ARG A 244 -4.07 15.19 -16.85
CA ARG A 244 -4.04 14.91 -18.31
C ARG A 244 -3.82 13.44 -18.61
N ALA A 245 -2.93 12.77 -17.89
CA ALA A 245 -2.69 11.35 -18.07
C ALA A 245 -3.94 10.52 -17.73
N VAL A 246 -4.63 10.83 -16.63
CA VAL A 246 -5.85 10.15 -16.22
C VAL A 246 -7.02 10.45 -17.18
N ASN A 247 -7.23 11.72 -17.53
CA ASN A 247 -8.30 12.12 -18.44
C ASN A 247 -8.12 11.62 -19.88
N GLY A 248 -6.88 11.31 -20.26
CA GLY A 248 -6.55 10.71 -21.55
C GLY A 248 -6.79 9.19 -21.64
N LEU A 249 -7.19 8.55 -20.54
CA LEU A 249 -7.46 7.12 -20.53
C LEU A 249 -8.73 6.78 -21.31
N PRO A 250 -8.81 5.58 -21.93
CA PRO A 250 -10.01 5.07 -22.56
C PRO A 250 -11.20 5.02 -21.60
N GLU A 251 -12.42 5.15 -22.14
CA GLU A 251 -13.65 5.24 -21.34
C GLU A 251 -13.92 4.00 -20.46
N ASN A 252 -13.44 2.84 -20.88
CA ASN A 252 -13.59 1.60 -20.15
C ASN A 252 -12.55 1.41 -19.04
N GLU A 253 -11.55 2.26 -18.97
CA GLU A 253 -10.51 2.25 -17.93
C GLU A 253 -10.92 3.15 -16.76
N GLN A 254 -11.74 2.64 -15.85
CA GLN A 254 -12.40 3.44 -14.83
C GLN A 254 -11.68 3.52 -13.49
N SER A 255 -10.65 2.69 -13.25
CA SER A 255 -10.00 2.57 -11.94
C SER A 255 -8.49 2.76 -12.06
N VAL A 256 -8.00 3.91 -11.64
CA VAL A 256 -6.56 4.21 -11.57
C VAL A 256 -6.10 4.05 -10.13
N ILE A 257 -5.28 3.02 -9.87
CA ILE A 257 -4.77 2.74 -8.53
C ILE A 257 -3.34 3.24 -8.41
N LEU A 258 -3.16 4.25 -7.57
CA LEU A 258 -1.86 4.79 -7.19
C LEU A 258 -1.47 4.18 -5.83
N TYR A 259 -0.47 3.32 -5.86
CA TYR A 259 0.11 2.73 -4.66
C TYR A 259 1.57 3.14 -4.56
N MET A 260 1.94 3.72 -3.44
CA MET A 260 3.26 4.26 -3.19
C MET A 260 3.59 4.25 -1.69
N ASP A 261 4.86 4.35 -1.38
CA ASP A 261 5.29 4.50 0.00
C ASP A 261 4.86 5.86 0.56
N TYR A 262 4.42 5.87 1.81
CA TYR A 262 3.95 7.12 2.43
C TYR A 262 5.09 8.11 2.66
N GLU A 263 6.31 7.61 2.79
CA GLU A 263 7.55 8.37 2.89
C GLU A 263 7.84 9.26 1.66
N VAL A 264 7.12 9.04 0.55
CA VAL A 264 7.10 9.97 -0.60
C VAL A 264 6.68 11.37 -0.14
N MET A 265 5.76 11.45 0.83
CA MET A 265 5.23 12.71 1.39
C MET A 265 6.15 13.25 2.49
N GLY A 266 7.33 13.75 2.13
CA GLY A 266 8.22 14.46 3.07
C GLY A 266 9.60 13.84 3.26
N THR A 267 9.73 12.54 3.51
CA THR A 267 11.05 11.90 3.71
C THR A 267 11.79 11.69 2.38
N ILE A 268 11.12 11.16 1.36
CA ILE A 268 11.72 10.97 0.02
C ILE A 268 11.74 12.30 -0.72
N TRP A 269 10.58 12.95 -0.88
CA TRP A 269 10.46 14.28 -1.44
C TRP A 269 10.18 15.28 -0.32
N ARG A 270 11.18 16.05 0.06
CA ARG A 270 11.07 17.04 1.14
C ARG A 270 10.04 18.10 0.79
N ASP A 271 9.48 18.76 1.81
CA ASP A 271 8.51 19.86 1.67
C ASP A 271 8.94 20.90 0.64
N ALA A 272 10.21 21.30 0.62
CA ALA A 272 10.78 22.22 -0.36
C ALA A 272 10.62 21.80 -1.84
N THR A 273 10.24 20.54 -2.11
CA THR A 273 9.91 20.07 -3.48
C THR A 273 8.48 20.38 -3.89
N GLY A 274 7.64 20.88 -2.98
CA GLY A 274 6.22 21.13 -3.20
C GLY A 274 5.35 19.87 -3.18
N ILE A 275 5.82 18.77 -2.59
CA ILE A 275 5.05 17.51 -2.55
C ILE A 275 3.76 17.64 -1.73
N PHE A 276 3.73 18.50 -0.71
CA PHE A 276 2.53 18.74 0.08
C PHE A 276 1.54 19.71 -0.59
N ASP A 277 1.99 20.43 -1.62
CA ASP A 277 1.13 21.32 -2.43
C ASP A 277 0.58 20.61 -3.68
N PHE A 278 1.09 19.42 -4.00
CA PHE A 278 0.67 18.59 -5.13
C PHE A 278 -0.71 17.97 -4.89
#